data_2543658bca59591a0a9481eb0e3d4990
#
_entry.id   2543658bca59591a0a9481eb0e3d4990
#
_cell.length_a   1.000
_cell.length_b   1.000
_cell.length_c   1.000
_cell.angle_alpha   90.00
_cell.angle_beta   90.00
_cell.angle_gamma   90.00
#
_symmetry.space_group_name_H-M   'P 1'
#
loop_
_entity.id
_entity.type
_entity.pdbx_description
1 polymer ?
#
loop_
_entity_poly.entity_id
_entity_poly.type
_entity_poly.pdbx_seq_one_letter_code
_entity_poly.pdbx_strand_id
1 'polypeptide(L)'
;MKTIAQLPGLAIGAIALTTTFAAQPPAPPPAPPCNASDGYICGQQAPEDLIAMGSEWAVASAYAGTGGITLIRIRDRTSLTAYPSATGREKHDTKTYPDCPGPPRGAFTTHGVYVPPGRGPTHKLFVVGHGARESIEVFDVDTRGATPVLTWTGCAIAPEPIGLNSVRSLPDGGFITTNFLPRGAPIDSLMGGAVNGELWEWHTKSGWQKVPGSEASGANGIELSDDGKTIYMAAWGSQSFIRLSRGANPPKREEIPLGFRIDNIHWAKDGKLLGAGQVGQDWRVVKIDPKRLTVETLYSQDDKPGFGGGTVALEVGDKLWVGSYRGDRIAVVPAR
;
A
#
# COMPACT_ATOMS: atom_id res chain seq x y z
N MET A 1 -39.88 -44.84 -65.89
CA MET A 1 -39.05 -43.64 -66.15
C MET A 1 -39.41 -42.56 -65.11
N LYS A 2 -38.56 -42.39 -64.09
CA LYS A 2 -38.73 -41.37 -63.04
C LYS A 2 -37.65 -40.32 -63.22
N THR A 3 -38.07 -39.13 -63.51
CA THR A 3 -37.27 -37.93 -63.74
C THR A 3 -36.76 -37.39 -62.36
N ILE A 4 -35.44 -37.23 -62.22
CA ILE A 4 -34.81 -36.66 -61.02
C ILE A 4 -34.62 -35.17 -61.31
N ALA A 5 -35.23 -34.33 -60.46
CA ALA A 5 -35.05 -32.88 -60.47
C ALA A 5 -33.74 -32.53 -59.73
N GLN A 6 -32.86 -31.74 -60.37
CA GLN A 6 -31.69 -31.13 -59.75
C GLN A 6 -32.05 -29.86 -59.00
N LEU A 7 -31.61 -29.76 -57.75
CA LEU A 7 -31.66 -28.53 -56.95
C LEU A 7 -30.43 -27.67 -57.23
N PRO A 8 -30.56 -26.32 -57.25
CA PRO A 8 -29.41 -25.41 -57.43
C PRO A 8 -28.59 -25.25 -56.16
N GLY A 9 -27.27 -25.33 -56.31
CA GLY A 9 -26.32 -25.15 -55.22
C GLY A 9 -26.30 -23.71 -54.68
N LEU A 10 -26.38 -23.59 -53.36
CA LEU A 10 -26.13 -22.33 -52.61
C LEU A 10 -24.62 -22.08 -52.54
N ALA A 11 -24.16 -20.97 -53.11
CA ALA A 11 -22.82 -20.45 -52.95
C ALA A 11 -22.73 -19.76 -51.58
N ILE A 12 -21.93 -20.33 -50.63
CA ILE A 12 -21.60 -19.69 -49.35
C ILE A 12 -20.42 -18.73 -49.59
N GLY A 13 -20.72 -17.43 -49.63
CA GLY A 13 -19.72 -16.39 -49.69
C GLY A 13 -19.01 -16.28 -48.31
N ALA A 14 -17.72 -16.52 -48.27
CA ALA A 14 -16.90 -16.30 -47.08
C ALA A 14 -16.65 -14.79 -46.88
N ILE A 15 -17.24 -14.21 -45.86
CA ILE A 15 -16.96 -12.82 -45.43
C ILE A 15 -15.66 -12.88 -44.60
N ALA A 16 -14.55 -12.36 -45.18
CA ALA A 16 -13.31 -12.14 -44.46
C ALA A 16 -13.49 -10.93 -43.54
N LEU A 17 -13.61 -11.16 -42.21
CA LEU A 17 -13.51 -10.11 -41.20
C LEU A 17 -12.03 -9.68 -41.10
N THR A 18 -11.69 -8.55 -41.66
CA THR A 18 -10.41 -7.88 -41.40
C THR A 18 -10.49 -7.17 -40.04
N THR A 19 -9.92 -7.80 -39.03
CA THR A 19 -9.69 -7.14 -37.73
C THR A 19 -8.57 -6.13 -37.88
N THR A 20 -8.92 -4.84 -37.97
CA THR A 20 -7.96 -3.74 -37.82
C THR A 20 -7.49 -3.69 -36.38
N PHE A 21 -6.26 -4.15 -36.12
CA PHE A 21 -5.58 -3.87 -34.87
C PHE A 21 -5.34 -2.35 -34.79
N ALA A 22 -6.02 -1.67 -33.85
CA ALA A 22 -5.65 -0.31 -33.50
C ALA A 22 -4.19 -0.31 -33.01
N ALA A 23 -3.35 0.52 -33.63
CA ALA A 23 -1.97 0.66 -33.19
C ALA A 23 -1.95 1.09 -31.73
N GLN A 24 -1.22 0.35 -30.90
CA GLN A 24 -1.02 0.69 -29.49
C GLN A 24 -0.35 2.08 -29.41
N PRO A 25 -0.82 3.00 -28.57
CA PRO A 25 -0.17 4.30 -28.45
C PRO A 25 1.32 4.10 -28.09
N PRO A 26 2.20 4.95 -28.58
CA PRO A 26 3.63 4.86 -28.30
C PRO A 26 3.84 4.91 -26.78
N ALA A 27 4.76 4.08 -26.28
CA ALA A 27 5.14 4.09 -24.87
C ALA A 27 5.57 5.51 -24.46
N PRO A 28 5.17 6.00 -23.28
CA PRO A 28 5.62 7.30 -22.82
C PRO A 28 7.16 7.34 -22.76
N PRO A 29 7.78 8.51 -23.00
CA PRO A 29 9.23 8.64 -22.92
C PRO A 29 9.74 8.21 -21.53
N PRO A 30 10.93 7.63 -21.43
CA PRO A 30 11.51 7.25 -20.14
C PRO A 30 11.61 8.47 -19.23
N ALA A 31 11.34 8.26 -17.94
CA ALA A 31 11.47 9.32 -16.97
C ALA A 31 12.92 9.85 -16.90
N PRO A 32 13.12 11.15 -16.67
CA PRO A 32 14.46 11.70 -16.52
C PRO A 32 15.14 11.07 -15.28
N PRO A 33 16.48 10.90 -15.30
CA PRO A 33 17.22 10.41 -14.15
C PRO A 33 16.89 11.21 -12.89
N CYS A 34 16.79 10.52 -11.75
CA CYS A 34 16.54 11.19 -10.48
C CYS A 34 17.73 12.06 -10.09
N ASN A 35 17.45 13.30 -9.67
CA ASN A 35 18.46 14.21 -9.15
C ASN A 35 18.04 14.72 -7.76
N ALA A 36 18.89 14.48 -6.76
CA ALA A 36 18.62 14.88 -5.39
C ALA A 36 18.55 16.41 -5.20
N SER A 37 19.23 17.21 -6.05
CA SER A 37 19.15 18.66 -6.00
C SER A 37 17.78 19.22 -6.38
N ASP A 38 16.94 18.41 -7.05
CA ASP A 38 15.58 18.79 -7.45
C ASP A 38 14.54 18.51 -6.36
N GLY A 39 14.99 18.24 -5.13
CA GLY A 39 14.10 17.97 -4.00
C GLY A 39 13.61 16.53 -3.91
N TYR A 40 14.44 15.57 -4.34
CA TYR A 40 14.13 14.15 -4.28
C TYR A 40 15.09 13.34 -3.39
N ILE A 41 14.61 12.20 -2.91
CA ILE A 41 15.43 11.10 -2.39
C ILE A 41 15.41 10.01 -3.44
N CYS A 42 16.54 9.82 -4.11
CA CYS A 42 16.69 8.92 -5.24
C CYS A 42 17.00 7.48 -4.85
N GLY A 43 16.96 6.55 -5.83
CA GLY A 43 17.34 5.16 -5.64
C GLY A 43 16.25 4.32 -4.97
N GLN A 44 15.00 4.73 -5.12
CA GLN A 44 13.83 3.99 -4.63
C GLN A 44 13.29 3.03 -5.71
N GLN A 45 12.35 2.16 -5.30
CA GLN A 45 11.70 1.20 -6.19
C GLN A 45 10.17 1.26 -5.99
N ALA A 46 9.54 2.34 -6.46
CA ALA A 46 8.15 2.66 -6.17
C ALA A 46 7.89 2.66 -4.65
N PRO A 47 8.37 3.68 -3.91
CA PRO A 47 8.25 3.77 -2.46
C PRO A 47 6.81 4.16 -2.09
N GLU A 48 5.91 3.18 -2.18
CA GLU A 48 4.47 3.38 -2.11
C GLU A 48 4.02 3.75 -0.69
N ASP A 49 4.66 3.16 0.35
CA ASP A 49 4.42 3.52 1.75
C ASP A 49 5.73 3.88 2.48
N LEU A 50 5.62 4.84 3.41
CA LEU A 50 6.73 5.40 4.19
C LEU A 50 6.33 5.54 5.65
N ILE A 51 7.18 5.07 6.58
CA ILE A 51 6.97 5.30 8.00
C ILE A 51 8.27 5.64 8.73
N ALA A 52 8.20 6.52 9.73
CA ALA A 52 9.35 6.79 10.59
C ALA A 52 9.64 5.60 11.52
N MET A 53 10.92 5.30 11.74
CA MET A 53 11.41 4.34 12.71
C MET A 53 12.39 5.05 13.65
N GLY A 54 11.87 5.48 14.78
CA GLY A 54 12.59 6.38 15.68
C GLY A 54 12.81 7.77 15.05
N SER A 55 13.90 8.43 15.45
CA SER A 55 14.26 9.77 14.94
C SER A 55 15.31 9.75 13.83
N GLU A 56 15.94 8.61 13.58
CA GLU A 56 17.10 8.51 12.68
C GLU A 56 16.79 7.84 11.34
N TRP A 57 15.74 7.02 11.30
CA TRP A 57 15.44 6.20 10.14
C TRP A 57 13.99 6.34 9.68
N ALA A 58 13.77 6.18 8.40
CA ALA A 58 12.48 5.90 7.80
C ALA A 58 12.54 4.56 7.07
N VAL A 59 11.42 3.85 7.04
CA VAL A 59 11.21 2.65 6.24
C VAL A 59 10.44 3.04 5.01
N ALA A 60 10.86 2.58 3.85
CA ALA A 60 10.14 2.69 2.59
C ALA A 60 9.85 1.30 2.03
N SER A 61 8.65 1.12 1.53
CA SER A 61 8.31 -0.05 0.72
C SER A 61 9.02 -0.01 -0.64
N ALA A 62 9.07 -1.16 -1.31
CA ALA A 62 9.57 -1.31 -2.68
C ALA A 62 8.51 -2.09 -3.49
N TYR A 63 7.52 -1.35 -4.00
CA TYR A 63 6.35 -1.92 -4.66
C TYR A 63 6.64 -2.43 -6.09
N ALA A 64 7.79 -2.04 -6.65
CA ALA A 64 8.24 -2.47 -7.97
C ALA A 64 9.72 -2.90 -7.97
N GLY A 65 10.26 -3.16 -9.14
CA GLY A 65 11.68 -3.52 -9.34
C GLY A 65 12.01 -4.87 -8.73
N THR A 66 13.11 -4.93 -7.98
CA THR A 66 13.53 -6.15 -7.26
C THR A 66 12.77 -6.37 -5.95
N GLY A 67 11.98 -5.39 -5.54
CA GLY A 67 11.25 -5.40 -4.28
C GLY A 67 12.16 -5.25 -3.06
N GLY A 68 11.64 -5.69 -1.90
CA GLY A 68 12.36 -5.67 -0.64
C GLY A 68 11.95 -4.52 0.27
N ILE A 69 12.79 -4.24 1.27
CA ILE A 69 12.58 -3.17 2.26
C ILE A 69 13.75 -2.21 2.18
N THR A 70 13.45 -0.93 2.02
CA THR A 70 14.46 0.14 1.99
C THR A 70 14.44 0.90 3.32
N LEU A 71 15.61 1.14 3.89
CA LEU A 71 15.81 2.07 4.99
C LEU A 71 16.46 3.36 4.48
N ILE A 72 15.96 4.48 4.99
CA ILE A 72 16.45 5.81 4.63
C ILE A 72 16.92 6.50 5.91
N ARG A 73 18.19 6.89 5.95
CA ARG A 73 18.69 7.68 7.07
C ARG A 73 18.18 9.11 6.94
N ILE A 74 17.48 9.57 7.98
CA ILE A 74 16.77 10.87 7.93
C ILE A 74 17.71 12.06 7.74
N ARG A 75 18.85 12.08 8.46
CA ARG A 75 19.78 13.23 8.50
C ARG A 75 20.43 13.56 7.16
N ASP A 76 20.76 12.56 6.35
CA ASP A 76 21.51 12.71 5.10
C ASP A 76 20.79 12.13 3.88
N ARG A 77 19.60 11.54 4.09
CA ARG A 77 18.73 10.96 3.06
C ARG A 77 19.39 9.81 2.28
N THR A 78 20.39 9.17 2.87
CA THR A 78 21.00 7.99 2.26
C THR A 78 20.10 6.77 2.41
N SER A 79 19.91 6.05 1.31
CA SER A 79 19.08 4.85 1.24
C SER A 79 19.91 3.60 1.20
N LEU A 80 19.41 2.51 1.80
CA LEU A 80 20.00 1.18 1.73
C LEU A 80 18.89 0.12 1.62
N THR A 81 19.11 -0.93 0.85
CA THR A 81 18.26 -2.12 0.85
C THR A 81 18.55 -2.92 2.11
N ALA A 82 17.57 -3.00 3.00
CA ALA A 82 17.71 -3.66 4.29
C ALA A 82 17.28 -5.13 4.24
N TYR A 83 16.38 -5.48 3.32
CA TYR A 83 15.94 -6.85 3.08
C TYR A 83 15.50 -7.01 1.60
N PRO A 84 15.86 -8.13 0.91
CA PRO A 84 16.82 -9.13 1.38
C PRO A 84 18.23 -8.55 1.47
N SER A 85 19.01 -9.03 2.41
CA SER A 85 20.42 -8.63 2.56
C SER A 85 21.29 -9.80 2.99
N ALA A 86 22.61 -9.72 2.70
CA ALA A 86 23.58 -10.72 3.13
C ALA A 86 23.71 -10.80 4.67
N THR A 87 23.30 -9.75 5.39
CA THR A 87 23.30 -9.69 6.87
C THR A 87 21.92 -9.94 7.46
N GLY A 88 20.91 -10.21 6.64
CA GLY A 88 19.57 -10.54 7.08
C GLY A 88 19.58 -11.77 7.99
N ARG A 89 18.86 -11.69 9.09
CA ARG A 89 18.75 -12.76 10.07
C ARG A 89 17.34 -13.34 10.05
N GLU A 90 17.26 -14.63 10.41
CA GLU A 90 16.00 -15.35 10.54
C GLU A 90 15.91 -15.92 11.97
N LYS A 91 14.82 -15.63 12.65
CA LYS A 91 14.51 -16.19 13.96
C LYS A 91 13.00 -16.43 14.03
N HIS A 92 12.56 -17.54 13.44
CA HIS A 92 11.14 -17.86 13.34
C HIS A 92 10.49 -18.02 14.72
N ASP A 93 9.54 -17.18 15.06
CA ASP A 93 8.66 -17.31 16.21
C ASP A 93 7.47 -18.20 15.84
N THR A 94 7.71 -19.51 15.85
CA THR A 94 6.70 -20.54 15.54
C THR A 94 5.56 -20.58 16.56
N LYS A 95 5.74 -19.96 17.73
CA LYS A 95 4.67 -19.87 18.74
C LYS A 95 3.63 -18.82 18.35
N THR A 96 4.08 -17.68 17.86
CA THR A 96 3.19 -16.60 17.41
C THR A 96 2.67 -16.86 16.00
N TYR A 97 3.53 -17.40 15.10
CA TYR A 97 3.21 -17.63 13.68
C TYR A 97 3.35 -19.11 13.29
N PRO A 98 2.50 -20.01 13.87
CA PRO A 98 2.67 -21.46 13.71
C PRO A 98 2.50 -21.93 12.26
N ASP A 99 1.65 -21.28 11.47
CA ASP A 99 1.32 -21.65 10.10
C ASP A 99 2.22 -20.98 9.05
N CYS A 100 3.22 -20.20 9.48
CA CYS A 100 4.14 -19.53 8.57
C CYS A 100 5.21 -20.52 8.07
N PRO A 101 5.35 -20.73 6.74
CA PRO A 101 6.28 -21.73 6.19
C PRO A 101 7.76 -21.32 6.23
N GLY A 102 8.08 -20.13 6.71
CA GLY A 102 9.43 -19.55 6.71
C GLY A 102 9.48 -18.20 6.00
N PRO A 103 10.67 -17.58 5.87
CA PRO A 103 10.82 -16.28 5.23
C PRO A 103 10.47 -16.33 3.74
N PRO A 104 10.10 -15.19 3.12
CA PRO A 104 9.77 -15.15 1.70
C PRO A 104 10.98 -15.58 0.86
N ARG A 105 10.74 -16.47 -0.10
CA ARG A 105 11.71 -16.94 -1.09
C ARG A 105 11.25 -16.55 -2.48
N GLY A 106 12.13 -15.98 -3.30
CA GLY A 106 11.81 -15.48 -4.64
C GLY A 106 11.36 -14.03 -4.66
N ALA A 107 10.38 -13.70 -5.53
CA ALA A 107 9.88 -12.33 -5.67
C ALA A 107 9.22 -11.85 -4.36
N PHE A 108 9.64 -10.69 -3.89
CA PHE A 108 9.14 -10.07 -2.67
C PHE A 108 9.03 -8.56 -2.88
N THR A 109 7.97 -8.10 -3.51
CA THR A 109 7.62 -6.69 -3.54
C THR A 109 6.84 -6.33 -2.27
N THR A 110 7.05 -5.12 -1.77
CA THR A 110 6.46 -4.67 -0.51
C THR A 110 5.54 -3.49 -0.71
N HIS A 111 4.45 -3.45 0.03
CA HIS A 111 3.40 -2.45 -0.05
C HIS A 111 3.31 -1.68 1.28
N GLY A 112 2.23 -1.82 2.04
CA GLY A 112 2.10 -1.18 3.35
C GLY A 112 3.21 -1.58 4.32
N VAL A 113 3.75 -0.61 5.04
CA VAL A 113 4.75 -0.80 6.08
C VAL A 113 4.29 -0.16 7.39
N TYR A 114 4.55 -0.82 8.51
CA TYR A 114 4.16 -0.30 9.81
C TYR A 114 5.18 -0.60 10.90
N VAL A 115 5.57 0.45 11.62
CA VAL A 115 6.40 0.38 12.82
C VAL A 115 5.54 0.84 13.99
N PRO A 116 5.15 -0.05 14.93
CA PRO A 116 4.40 0.36 16.11
C PRO A 116 5.15 1.42 16.93
N PRO A 117 4.45 2.39 17.52
CA PRO A 117 5.06 3.34 18.44
C PRO A 117 5.83 2.61 19.56
N GLY A 118 7.06 3.03 19.81
CA GLY A 118 7.90 2.41 20.82
C GLY A 118 9.11 3.26 21.16
N ARG A 119 9.75 2.96 22.26
CA ARG A 119 10.98 3.60 22.71
C ARG A 119 12.13 2.59 22.72
N GLY A 120 13.34 3.06 22.44
CA GLY A 120 14.53 2.24 22.45
C GLY A 120 15.00 1.82 21.06
N PRO A 121 16.05 1.00 20.99
CA PRO A 121 16.75 0.70 19.74
C PRO A 121 16.22 -0.54 19.01
N THR A 122 15.18 -1.18 19.51
CA THR A 122 14.58 -2.36 18.86
C THR A 122 13.14 -2.04 18.52
N HIS A 123 12.77 -2.27 17.26
CA HIS A 123 11.45 -2.00 16.72
C HIS A 123 10.86 -3.27 16.11
N LYS A 124 9.53 -3.40 16.17
CA LYS A 124 8.80 -4.32 15.27
C LYS A 124 8.55 -3.61 13.95
N LEU A 125 8.59 -4.36 12.86
CA LEU A 125 8.21 -3.89 11.54
C LEU A 125 7.27 -4.92 10.92
N PHE A 126 6.08 -4.49 10.55
CA PHE A 126 5.11 -5.26 9.77
C PHE A 126 5.15 -4.79 8.34
N VAL A 127 5.11 -5.72 7.40
CA VAL A 127 5.26 -5.43 5.96
C VAL A 127 4.25 -6.25 5.18
N VAL A 128 3.45 -5.60 4.37
CA VAL A 128 2.66 -6.29 3.34
C VAL A 128 3.60 -6.76 2.25
N GLY A 129 3.60 -8.06 1.98
CA GLY A 129 4.43 -8.69 0.97
C GLY A 129 3.60 -9.33 -0.13
N HIS A 130 4.03 -9.07 -1.37
CA HIS A 130 3.47 -9.66 -2.61
C HIS A 130 4.53 -10.47 -3.36
N GLY A 131 4.13 -11.11 -4.42
CA GLY A 131 4.99 -11.86 -5.32
C GLY A 131 4.86 -13.35 -5.16
N ALA A 132 5.82 -14.01 -4.51
CA ALA A 132 5.77 -15.46 -4.31
C ALA A 132 4.59 -15.90 -3.41
N ARG A 133 4.12 -15.00 -2.56
CA ARG A 133 2.94 -15.16 -1.69
C ARG A 133 2.35 -13.81 -1.33
N GLU A 134 1.11 -13.82 -0.86
CA GLU A 134 0.40 -12.68 -0.28
C GLU A 134 0.44 -12.85 1.23
N SER A 135 1.09 -11.94 1.94
CA SER A 135 1.35 -12.14 3.38
C SER A 135 1.64 -10.84 4.13
N ILE A 136 1.45 -10.89 5.45
CA ILE A 136 2.10 -9.93 6.35
C ILE A 136 3.38 -10.58 6.86
N GLU A 137 4.51 -9.96 6.57
CA GLU A 137 5.84 -10.36 7.05
C GLU A 137 6.24 -9.52 8.26
N VAL A 138 6.87 -10.16 9.25
CA VAL A 138 7.18 -9.50 10.52
C VAL A 138 8.68 -9.59 10.81
N PHE A 139 9.23 -8.43 11.18
CA PHE A 139 10.65 -8.29 11.48
C PHE A 139 10.87 -7.65 12.85
N ASP A 140 11.96 -8.03 13.50
CA ASP A 140 12.61 -7.22 14.53
C ASP A 140 13.72 -6.40 13.87
N VAL A 141 13.78 -5.11 14.19
CA VAL A 141 14.79 -4.20 13.67
C VAL A 141 15.62 -3.66 14.80
N ASP A 142 16.93 -3.96 14.80
CA ASP A 142 17.89 -3.47 15.77
C ASP A 142 18.64 -2.27 15.20
N THR A 143 18.49 -1.09 15.81
CA THR A 143 19.09 0.18 15.38
C THR A 143 20.29 0.61 16.23
N ARG A 144 20.84 -0.26 17.08
CA ARG A 144 22.01 0.06 17.93
C ARG A 144 23.30 0.26 17.13
N GLY A 145 23.43 -0.39 16.00
CA GLY A 145 24.56 -0.25 15.10
C GLY A 145 24.46 0.97 14.18
N ALA A 146 25.55 1.29 13.49
CA ALA A 146 25.56 2.33 12.45
C ALA A 146 24.60 2.03 11.29
N THR A 147 24.29 0.76 11.08
CA THR A 147 23.31 0.25 10.11
C THR A 147 22.33 -0.64 10.86
N PRO A 148 21.01 -0.41 10.73
CA PRO A 148 20.00 -1.27 11.32
C PRO A 148 20.08 -2.69 10.77
N VAL A 149 19.79 -3.68 11.63
CA VAL A 149 19.76 -5.09 11.27
C VAL A 149 18.33 -5.60 11.37
N LEU A 150 17.81 -6.09 10.27
CA LEU A 150 16.51 -6.74 10.23
C LEU A 150 16.65 -8.23 10.54
N THR A 151 15.82 -8.71 11.46
CA THR A 151 15.66 -10.14 11.76
C THR A 151 14.24 -10.52 11.43
N TRP A 152 14.03 -11.33 10.38
CA TRP A 152 12.73 -11.88 10.09
C TRP A 152 12.26 -12.81 11.20
N THR A 153 11.01 -12.62 11.69
CA THR A 153 10.50 -13.37 12.85
C THR A 153 9.25 -14.19 12.53
N GLY A 154 8.56 -13.93 11.43
CA GLY A 154 7.39 -14.71 11.08
C GLY A 154 6.53 -14.07 10.00
N CYS A 155 5.44 -14.75 9.69
CA CYS A 155 4.46 -14.26 8.72
C CYS A 155 3.06 -14.79 8.98
N ALA A 156 2.05 -14.12 8.41
CA ALA A 156 0.72 -14.66 8.23
C ALA A 156 0.33 -14.60 6.75
N ILE A 157 0.07 -15.77 6.16
CA ILE A 157 -0.33 -15.89 4.75
C ILE A 157 -1.80 -15.47 4.64
N ALA A 158 -2.10 -14.54 3.74
CA ALA A 158 -3.47 -14.14 3.47
C ALA A 158 -4.22 -15.23 2.70
N PRO A 159 -5.46 -15.56 3.11
CA PRO A 159 -6.29 -16.49 2.34
C PRO A 159 -6.70 -15.89 1.00
N GLU A 160 -6.95 -16.75 0.02
CA GLU A 160 -7.52 -16.36 -1.26
C GLU A 160 -8.96 -15.84 -1.05
N PRO A 161 -9.41 -14.80 -1.75
CA PRO A 161 -8.69 -14.00 -2.76
C PRO A 161 -8.18 -12.66 -2.24
N ILE A 162 -7.87 -12.52 -0.94
CA ILE A 162 -7.48 -11.25 -0.32
C ILE A 162 -6.25 -10.65 -1.03
N GLY A 163 -6.36 -9.39 -1.46
CA GLY A 163 -5.25 -8.57 -1.96
C GLY A 163 -4.89 -7.50 -0.93
N LEU A 164 -3.81 -7.75 -0.18
CA LEU A 164 -3.37 -6.90 0.92
C LEU A 164 -2.86 -5.54 0.42
N ASN A 165 -3.02 -4.49 1.26
CA ASN A 165 -2.47 -3.17 0.94
C ASN A 165 -1.77 -2.56 2.16
N SER A 166 -2.45 -2.31 3.25
CA SER A 166 -1.91 -1.64 4.44
C SER A 166 -2.09 -2.50 5.69
N VAL A 167 -1.26 -2.28 6.72
CA VAL A 167 -1.27 -3.09 7.97
C VAL A 167 -1.03 -2.22 9.20
N ARG A 168 -1.68 -2.58 10.33
CA ARG A 168 -1.42 -2.00 11.67
C ARG A 168 -1.45 -3.10 12.71
N SER A 169 -0.56 -3.04 13.70
CA SER A 169 -0.65 -3.95 14.85
C SER A 169 -1.84 -3.59 15.74
N LEU A 170 -2.42 -4.60 16.38
CA LEU A 170 -3.53 -4.45 17.30
C LEU A 170 -3.00 -4.40 18.76
N PRO A 171 -3.60 -3.56 19.63
CA PRO A 171 -3.20 -3.50 21.04
C PRO A 171 -3.40 -4.82 21.81
N ASP A 172 -4.36 -5.63 21.38
CA ASP A 172 -4.69 -6.95 21.94
C ASP A 172 -3.93 -8.11 21.29
N GLY A 173 -2.92 -7.80 20.47
CA GLY A 173 -2.10 -8.75 19.74
C GLY A 173 -2.59 -9.01 18.31
N GLY A 174 -1.70 -9.52 17.47
CA GLY A 174 -1.99 -9.66 16.04
C GLY A 174 -1.94 -8.33 15.28
N PHE A 175 -2.68 -8.25 14.18
CA PHE A 175 -2.73 -7.08 13.33
C PHE A 175 -4.05 -6.99 12.57
N ILE A 176 -4.34 -5.80 12.04
CA ILE A 176 -5.43 -5.51 11.11
C ILE A 176 -4.83 -5.05 9.78
N THR A 177 -5.46 -5.44 8.68
CA THR A 177 -5.01 -5.12 7.32
C THR A 177 -6.19 -4.80 6.41
N THR A 178 -5.90 -4.08 5.34
CA THR A 178 -6.86 -3.81 4.28
C THR A 178 -6.75 -4.85 3.17
N ASN A 179 -7.90 -5.34 2.68
CA ASN A 179 -8.07 -5.94 1.38
C ASN A 179 -8.49 -4.82 0.43
N PHE A 180 -7.54 -4.35 -0.38
CA PHE A 180 -7.81 -3.26 -1.33
C PHE A 180 -8.71 -3.71 -2.46
N LEU A 181 -8.37 -4.85 -3.02
CA LEU A 181 -9.05 -5.45 -4.17
C LEU A 181 -8.75 -6.96 -4.16
N PRO A 182 -9.75 -7.83 -4.33
CA PRO A 182 -9.49 -9.25 -4.46
C PRO A 182 -8.47 -9.55 -5.56
N ARG A 183 -7.52 -10.45 -5.28
CA ARG A 183 -6.50 -10.83 -6.26
C ARG A 183 -7.12 -11.28 -7.57
N GLY A 184 -6.59 -10.78 -8.68
CA GLY A 184 -7.11 -11.06 -10.02
C GLY A 184 -8.32 -10.24 -10.45
N ALA A 185 -8.93 -9.45 -9.56
CA ALA A 185 -9.99 -8.52 -9.94
C ALA A 185 -9.40 -7.29 -10.66
N PRO A 186 -10.09 -6.75 -11.67
CA PRO A 186 -9.60 -5.59 -12.41
C PRO A 186 -9.74 -4.32 -11.57
N ILE A 187 -8.69 -3.49 -11.53
CA ILE A 187 -8.69 -2.21 -10.81
C ILE A 187 -9.76 -1.24 -11.34
N ASP A 188 -10.14 -1.36 -12.59
CA ASP A 188 -11.20 -0.55 -13.21
C ASP A 188 -12.56 -0.72 -12.53
N SER A 189 -12.78 -1.83 -11.81
CA SER A 189 -13.99 -2.01 -11.00
C SER A 189 -14.13 -0.93 -9.93
N LEU A 190 -13.01 -0.50 -9.33
CA LEU A 190 -12.97 0.57 -8.33
C LEU A 190 -13.27 1.96 -8.93
N MET A 191 -12.94 2.17 -10.22
CA MET A 191 -13.28 3.41 -10.92
C MET A 191 -14.80 3.58 -11.07
N GLY A 192 -15.53 2.46 -11.16
CA GLY A 192 -17.00 2.42 -11.12
C GLY A 192 -17.61 2.43 -9.72
N GLY A 193 -16.78 2.53 -8.66
CA GLY A 193 -17.25 2.56 -7.27
C GLY A 193 -17.64 1.20 -6.69
N ALA A 194 -17.19 0.09 -7.28
CA ALA A 194 -17.46 -1.24 -6.74
C ALA A 194 -16.95 -1.39 -5.31
N VAL A 195 -17.81 -1.86 -4.40
CA VAL A 195 -17.49 -2.14 -3.00
C VAL A 195 -17.04 -3.60 -2.91
N ASN A 196 -15.74 -3.83 -3.03
CA ASN A 196 -15.13 -5.15 -3.08
C ASN A 196 -13.86 -5.28 -2.23
N GLY A 197 -13.56 -4.27 -1.43
CA GLY A 197 -12.54 -4.27 -0.40
C GLY A 197 -13.14 -4.28 1.00
N GLU A 198 -12.39 -4.66 1.99
CA GLU A 198 -12.77 -4.65 3.41
C GLU A 198 -11.54 -4.77 4.32
N LEU A 199 -11.75 -4.86 5.63
CA LEU A 199 -10.70 -5.07 6.63
C LEU A 199 -10.71 -6.50 7.16
N TRP A 200 -9.51 -6.99 7.46
CA TRP A 200 -9.28 -8.29 8.08
C TRP A 200 -8.36 -8.16 9.28
N GLU A 201 -8.72 -8.82 10.38
CA GLU A 201 -7.85 -9.00 11.54
C GLU A 201 -7.24 -10.39 11.53
N TRP A 202 -6.02 -10.50 12.00
CA TRP A 202 -5.35 -11.77 12.24
C TRP A 202 -4.84 -11.87 13.67
N HIS A 203 -5.11 -13.00 14.29
CA HIS A 203 -4.57 -13.34 15.61
C HIS A 203 -4.07 -14.78 15.60
N THR A 204 -3.02 -15.05 16.39
CA THR A 204 -2.40 -16.38 16.50
C THR A 204 -3.41 -17.53 16.73
N LYS A 205 -4.45 -17.29 17.54
CA LYS A 205 -5.42 -18.33 17.92
C LYS A 205 -6.61 -18.45 16.99
N SER A 206 -7.09 -17.35 16.43
CA SER A 206 -8.31 -17.32 15.61
C SER A 206 -8.05 -17.23 14.10
N GLY A 207 -6.79 -17.03 13.70
CA GLY A 207 -6.46 -16.79 12.31
C GLY A 207 -7.09 -15.50 11.76
N TRP A 208 -7.41 -15.50 10.49
CA TRP A 208 -7.99 -14.38 9.77
C TRP A 208 -9.49 -14.25 10.03
N GLN A 209 -9.93 -13.04 10.37
CA GLN A 209 -11.33 -12.69 10.63
C GLN A 209 -11.69 -11.39 9.90
N LYS A 210 -12.77 -11.40 9.13
CA LYS A 210 -13.30 -10.18 8.51
C LYS A 210 -13.87 -9.24 9.57
N VAL A 211 -13.59 -7.94 9.43
CA VAL A 211 -14.14 -6.91 10.32
C VAL A 211 -15.53 -6.50 9.85
N PRO A 212 -16.57 -6.66 10.66
CA PRO A 212 -17.94 -6.30 10.29
C PRO A 212 -18.09 -4.81 9.97
N GLY A 213 -18.82 -4.49 8.88
CA GLY A 213 -19.13 -3.11 8.48
C GLY A 213 -17.96 -2.35 7.86
N SER A 214 -16.87 -3.04 7.53
CA SER A 214 -15.65 -2.46 6.96
C SER A 214 -15.62 -2.45 5.42
N GLU A 215 -16.67 -2.93 4.77
CA GLU A 215 -16.75 -2.99 3.31
C GLU A 215 -16.55 -1.59 2.70
N ALA A 216 -15.66 -1.47 1.70
CA ALA A 216 -15.33 -0.21 1.06
C ALA A 216 -14.93 -0.42 -0.40
N SER A 217 -15.01 0.63 -1.19
CA SER A 217 -14.45 0.65 -2.54
C SER A 217 -12.96 0.95 -2.46
N GLY A 218 -12.13 -0.08 -2.60
CA GLY A 218 -10.67 0.05 -2.49
C GLY A 218 -10.22 0.47 -1.08
N ALA A 219 -10.43 -0.41 -0.07
CA ALA A 219 -9.92 -0.22 1.28
C ALA A 219 -8.38 -0.16 1.24
N ASN A 220 -7.81 1.03 1.47
CA ASN A 220 -6.39 1.32 1.28
C ASN A 220 -5.70 1.62 2.62
N GLY A 221 -5.16 2.81 2.83
CA GLY A 221 -4.49 3.17 4.07
C GLY A 221 -5.38 2.99 5.32
N ILE A 222 -4.79 2.51 6.41
CA ILE A 222 -5.49 2.26 7.67
C ILE A 222 -4.70 2.81 8.85
N GLU A 223 -5.41 3.36 9.84
CA GLU A 223 -4.89 3.72 11.15
C GLU A 223 -5.86 3.34 12.25
N LEU A 224 -5.35 3.25 13.48
CA LEU A 224 -6.14 2.96 14.68
C LEU A 224 -6.00 4.09 15.69
N SER A 225 -7.04 4.30 16.52
CA SER A 225 -6.89 5.05 17.77
C SER A 225 -5.95 4.30 18.72
N ASP A 226 -5.33 5.02 19.66
CA ASP A 226 -4.39 4.45 20.64
C ASP A 226 -4.98 3.29 21.44
N ASP A 227 -6.28 3.34 21.73
CA ASP A 227 -7.01 2.27 22.43
C ASP A 227 -7.48 1.13 21.51
N GLY A 228 -7.21 1.24 20.19
CA GLY A 228 -7.60 0.27 19.18
C GLY A 228 -9.10 0.14 18.94
N LYS A 229 -9.93 1.05 19.47
CA LYS A 229 -11.41 0.96 19.36
C LYS A 229 -11.98 1.68 18.17
N THR A 230 -11.20 2.55 17.54
CA THR A 230 -11.61 3.27 16.33
C THR A 230 -10.63 2.97 15.22
N ILE A 231 -11.19 2.63 14.07
CA ILE A 231 -10.48 2.40 12.83
C ILE A 231 -10.68 3.62 11.95
N TYR A 232 -9.61 4.08 11.32
CA TYR A 232 -9.60 5.10 10.28
C TYR A 232 -9.13 4.47 9.00
N MET A 233 -9.87 4.63 7.91
CA MET A 233 -9.59 3.96 6.64
C MET A 233 -9.72 4.93 5.47
N ALA A 234 -8.75 4.90 4.58
CA ALA A 234 -8.83 5.49 3.26
C ALA A 234 -9.60 4.54 2.34
N ALA A 235 -10.63 5.04 1.67
CA ALA A 235 -11.39 4.30 0.66
C ALA A 235 -11.09 4.92 -0.72
N TRP A 236 -10.08 4.38 -1.36
CA TRP A 236 -9.47 4.92 -2.58
C TRP A 236 -10.45 4.99 -3.75
N GLY A 237 -11.25 3.94 -3.96
CA GLY A 237 -12.22 3.86 -5.06
C GLY A 237 -13.36 4.85 -4.89
N SER A 238 -13.94 4.97 -3.69
CA SER A 238 -15.02 5.94 -3.38
C SER A 238 -14.52 7.36 -3.11
N GLN A 239 -13.19 7.58 -3.07
CA GLN A 239 -12.59 8.88 -2.78
C GLN A 239 -13.06 9.44 -1.43
N SER A 240 -13.09 8.59 -0.41
CA SER A 240 -13.64 8.93 0.90
C SER A 240 -12.70 8.50 2.04
N PHE A 241 -12.95 9.08 3.21
CA PHE A 241 -12.34 8.70 4.47
C PHE A 241 -13.40 8.17 5.40
N ILE A 242 -13.12 7.04 6.04
CA ILE A 242 -14.05 6.31 6.88
C ILE A 242 -13.53 6.24 8.31
N ARG A 243 -14.41 6.53 9.27
CA ARG A 243 -14.24 6.26 10.70
C ARG A 243 -15.18 5.16 11.12
N LEU A 244 -14.65 4.05 11.63
CA LEU A 244 -15.40 2.86 11.99
C LEU A 244 -15.10 2.45 13.43
N SER A 245 -16.12 2.09 14.23
CA SER A 245 -15.90 1.51 15.54
C SER A 245 -15.50 0.03 15.44
N ARG A 246 -14.38 -0.35 16.08
CA ARG A 246 -13.92 -1.74 16.16
C ARG A 246 -14.63 -2.48 17.28
N GLY A 247 -15.11 -3.69 17.01
CA GLY A 247 -15.72 -4.57 18.01
C GLY A 247 -17.12 -4.18 18.49
N ALA A 248 -17.71 -3.10 17.96
CA ALA A 248 -19.10 -2.74 18.26
C ALA A 248 -20.08 -3.53 17.38
N ASN A 249 -21.27 -3.85 17.92
CA ASN A 249 -22.33 -4.53 17.19
C ASN A 249 -23.69 -3.84 17.46
N PRO A 250 -24.31 -3.14 16.49
CA PRO A 250 -23.75 -2.87 15.15
C PRO A 250 -22.58 -1.89 15.21
N PRO A 251 -21.64 -1.92 14.23
CA PRO A 251 -20.56 -0.97 14.17
C PRO A 251 -21.08 0.42 13.83
N LYS A 252 -20.48 1.46 14.46
CA LYS A 252 -20.73 2.85 14.04
C LYS A 252 -19.78 3.17 12.91
N ARG A 253 -20.31 3.67 11.81
CA ARG A 253 -19.56 4.08 10.61
C ARG A 253 -19.93 5.50 10.23
N GLU A 254 -18.93 6.30 10.00
CA GLU A 254 -19.03 7.66 9.44
C GLU A 254 -18.09 7.75 8.26
N GLU A 255 -18.55 8.40 7.20
CA GLU A 255 -17.81 8.51 5.95
C GLU A 255 -17.92 9.93 5.42
N ILE A 256 -16.80 10.52 5.04
CA ILE A 256 -16.74 11.84 4.41
C ILE A 256 -16.11 11.75 3.03
N PRO A 257 -16.70 12.42 2.00
CA PRO A 257 -16.08 12.49 0.69
C PRO A 257 -14.89 13.44 0.72
N LEU A 258 -13.81 13.06 0.04
CA LEU A 258 -12.60 13.86 -0.07
C LEU A 258 -12.43 14.50 -1.45
N GLY A 259 -13.08 13.93 -2.48
CA GLY A 259 -12.99 14.38 -3.87
C GLY A 259 -11.65 14.06 -4.53
N PHE A 260 -10.88 13.15 -3.96
CA PHE A 260 -9.65 12.60 -4.53
C PHE A 260 -9.41 11.19 -3.99
N ARG A 261 -8.58 10.42 -4.69
CA ARG A 261 -8.25 9.05 -4.34
C ARG A 261 -7.21 9.03 -3.24
N ILE A 262 -7.67 9.14 -1.99
CA ILE A 262 -6.77 9.03 -0.82
C ILE A 262 -6.21 7.62 -0.76
N ASP A 263 -4.91 7.55 -0.54
CA ASP A 263 -4.13 6.32 -0.57
C ASP A 263 -3.70 5.95 0.87
N ASN A 264 -2.45 6.09 1.26
CA ASN A 264 -2.01 5.81 2.63
C ASN A 264 -2.30 6.96 3.58
N ILE A 265 -2.57 6.62 4.84
CA ILE A 265 -2.76 7.55 5.95
C ILE A 265 -1.88 7.15 7.14
N HIS A 266 -1.26 8.13 7.80
CA HIS A 266 -0.45 7.91 9.00
C HIS A 266 -0.73 8.98 10.06
N TRP A 267 -0.50 8.65 11.34
CA TRP A 267 -0.55 9.64 12.40
C TRP A 267 0.53 10.71 12.23
N ALA A 268 0.13 11.96 12.22
CA ALA A 268 1.01 13.11 12.33
C ALA A 268 1.32 13.41 13.80
N LYS A 269 2.39 14.20 14.05
CA LYS A 269 2.84 14.54 15.41
C LYS A 269 1.82 15.33 16.24
N ASP A 270 0.91 16.02 15.57
CA ASP A 270 -0.15 16.83 16.20
C ASP A 270 -1.44 16.04 16.52
N GLY A 271 -1.43 14.72 16.35
CA GLY A 271 -2.58 13.85 16.61
C GLY A 271 -3.67 13.92 15.55
N LYS A 272 -3.38 14.48 14.39
CA LYS A 272 -4.19 14.37 13.18
C LYS A 272 -3.64 13.25 12.27
N LEU A 273 -4.38 12.91 11.23
CA LEU A 273 -3.94 11.97 10.20
C LEU A 273 -3.39 12.74 8.99
N LEU A 274 -2.22 12.35 8.56
CA LEU A 274 -1.59 12.82 7.33
C LEU A 274 -1.90 11.80 6.24
N GLY A 275 -2.48 12.24 5.14
CA GLY A 275 -2.81 11.38 4.01
C GLY A 275 -2.30 11.97 2.70
N ALA A 276 -1.99 11.10 1.75
CA ALA A 276 -1.70 11.52 0.39
C ALA A 276 -2.53 10.71 -0.61
N GLY A 277 -2.61 11.16 -1.86
CA GLY A 277 -3.35 10.47 -2.89
C GLY A 277 -3.45 11.24 -4.20
N GLN A 278 -4.16 10.67 -5.18
CA GLN A 278 -4.18 11.12 -6.54
C GLN A 278 -5.44 11.94 -6.86
N VAL A 279 -5.26 13.01 -7.66
CA VAL A 279 -6.30 13.88 -8.20
C VAL A 279 -6.16 13.91 -9.73
N GLY A 280 -6.78 12.99 -10.43
CA GLY A 280 -6.53 12.84 -11.87
C GLY A 280 -5.07 12.48 -12.14
N GLN A 281 -4.34 13.38 -12.82
CA GLN A 281 -2.89 13.24 -13.05
C GLN A 281 -2.04 13.86 -11.93
N ASP A 282 -2.66 14.60 -11.00
CA ASP A 282 -2.00 15.33 -9.94
C ASP A 282 -2.00 14.54 -8.63
N TRP A 283 -1.37 15.05 -7.60
CA TRP A 283 -1.38 14.48 -6.28
C TRP A 283 -1.53 15.53 -5.18
N ARG A 284 -2.01 15.07 -4.04
CA ARG A 284 -2.33 15.94 -2.91
C ARG A 284 -1.88 15.31 -1.60
N VAL A 285 -1.45 16.17 -0.66
CA VAL A 285 -1.27 15.81 0.75
C VAL A 285 -2.28 16.59 1.57
N VAL A 286 -2.96 15.87 2.46
CA VAL A 286 -3.98 16.42 3.34
C VAL A 286 -3.69 16.07 4.80
N LYS A 287 -4.20 16.91 5.70
CA LYS A 287 -4.28 16.62 7.13
C LYS A 287 -5.75 16.48 7.53
N ILE A 288 -6.10 15.39 8.17
CA ILE A 288 -7.47 15.05 8.56
C ILE A 288 -7.57 15.09 10.10
N ASP A 289 -8.49 15.88 10.63
CA ASP A 289 -8.87 15.82 12.04
C ASP A 289 -9.81 14.61 12.24
N PRO A 290 -9.36 13.53 12.88
CA PRO A 290 -10.15 12.31 12.97
C PRO A 290 -11.34 12.41 13.93
N LYS A 291 -11.37 13.45 14.79
CA LYS A 291 -12.48 13.71 15.72
C LYS A 291 -13.57 14.55 15.08
N ARG A 292 -13.17 15.61 14.36
CA ARG A 292 -14.10 16.55 13.71
C ARG A 292 -14.48 16.15 12.30
N LEU A 293 -13.73 15.22 11.70
CA LEU A 293 -13.85 14.81 10.30
C LEU A 293 -13.70 16.00 9.33
N THR A 294 -12.75 16.91 9.64
CA THR A 294 -12.40 18.04 8.79
C THR A 294 -11.07 17.76 8.09
N VAL A 295 -10.93 18.30 6.88
CA VAL A 295 -9.77 18.06 5.99
C VAL A 295 -9.15 19.39 5.61
N GLU A 296 -7.83 19.48 5.72
CA GLU A 296 -7.00 20.60 5.30
C GLU A 296 -6.02 20.11 4.23
N THR A 297 -5.96 20.80 3.10
CA THR A 297 -4.94 20.52 2.08
C THR A 297 -3.64 21.22 2.48
N LEU A 298 -2.58 20.42 2.68
CA LEU A 298 -1.25 20.93 2.99
C LEU A 298 -0.45 21.22 1.72
N TYR A 299 -0.60 20.35 0.71
CA TYR A 299 0.17 20.42 -0.52
C TYR A 299 -0.64 19.86 -1.69
N SER A 300 -0.47 20.45 -2.87
CA SER A 300 -1.02 19.95 -4.12
C SER A 300 -0.04 20.28 -5.23
N GLN A 301 0.22 19.34 -6.09
CA GLN A 301 1.16 19.51 -7.20
C GLN A 301 0.78 18.61 -8.36
N ASP A 302 1.05 19.09 -9.58
CA ASP A 302 0.98 18.31 -10.79
C ASP A 302 1.99 17.16 -10.74
N ASP A 303 1.62 16.01 -11.30
CA ASP A 303 2.54 14.89 -11.42
C ASP A 303 3.71 15.27 -12.32
N LYS A 304 4.93 14.86 -11.91
CA LYS A 304 6.15 15.11 -12.68
C LYS A 304 6.72 13.79 -13.19
N PRO A 305 7.25 13.77 -14.40
CA PRO A 305 7.89 12.57 -14.95
C PRO A 305 8.90 11.97 -13.96
N GLY A 306 8.74 10.67 -13.67
CA GLY A 306 9.61 9.90 -12.76
C GLY A 306 9.18 9.88 -11.29
N PHE A 307 8.22 10.71 -10.86
CA PHE A 307 7.65 10.61 -9.51
C PHE A 307 6.45 9.65 -9.47
N GLY A 308 5.42 9.89 -10.26
CA GLY A 308 4.34 8.93 -10.47
C GLY A 308 3.13 9.02 -9.57
N GLY A 309 2.91 10.17 -8.93
CA GLY A 309 1.75 10.47 -8.07
C GLY A 309 1.94 10.05 -6.61
N GLY A 310 1.59 10.96 -5.70
CA GLY A 310 1.75 10.75 -4.25
C GLY A 310 0.81 9.70 -3.68
N THR A 311 1.34 8.80 -2.86
CA THR A 311 0.57 7.74 -2.17
C THR A 311 0.64 7.86 -0.66
N VAL A 312 1.72 8.40 -0.13
CA VAL A 312 1.96 8.53 1.31
C VAL A 312 2.67 9.84 1.60
N ALA A 313 2.49 10.39 2.80
CA ALA A 313 3.28 11.51 3.28
C ALA A 313 3.82 11.23 4.69
N LEU A 314 5.08 11.58 4.93
CA LEU A 314 5.76 11.46 6.22
C LEU A 314 6.33 12.82 6.63
N GLU A 315 6.01 13.30 7.85
CA GLU A 315 6.57 14.54 8.40
C GLU A 315 8.02 14.32 8.89
N VAL A 316 8.98 14.99 8.24
CA VAL A 316 10.40 14.96 8.61
C VAL A 316 10.92 16.39 8.81
N GLY A 317 11.02 16.82 10.05
CA GLY A 317 11.35 18.23 10.39
C GLY A 317 10.27 19.19 9.88
N ASP A 318 10.67 20.12 9.03
CA ASP A 318 9.82 21.11 8.35
C ASP A 318 9.42 20.68 6.93
N LYS A 319 9.65 19.42 6.58
CA LYS A 319 9.37 18.86 5.26
C LYS A 319 8.38 17.71 5.33
N LEU A 320 7.72 17.49 4.19
CA LEU A 320 6.99 16.27 3.89
C LEU A 320 7.81 15.44 2.91
N TRP A 321 8.01 14.17 3.23
CA TRP A 321 8.49 13.17 2.31
C TRP A 321 7.28 12.45 1.72
N VAL A 322 7.15 12.49 0.41
CA VAL A 322 5.98 11.95 -0.29
C VAL A 322 6.42 10.78 -1.15
N GLY A 323 5.88 9.61 -0.88
CA GLY A 323 6.12 8.38 -1.64
C GLY A 323 5.21 8.25 -2.85
N SER A 324 5.42 7.20 -3.65
CA SER A 324 4.72 6.99 -4.91
C SER A 324 4.61 5.51 -5.25
N TYR A 325 3.50 5.10 -5.86
CA TYR A 325 3.28 3.73 -6.33
C TYR A 325 4.12 3.34 -7.55
N ARG A 326 4.89 4.27 -8.12
CA ARG A 326 5.80 4.05 -9.24
C ARG A 326 6.99 5.02 -9.17
N GLY A 327 7.96 4.81 -10.05
CA GLY A 327 9.15 5.66 -10.12
C GLY A 327 10.24 5.25 -9.14
N ASP A 328 11.29 6.05 -9.09
CA ASP A 328 12.55 5.75 -8.41
C ASP A 328 12.91 6.75 -7.31
N ARG A 329 11.93 7.54 -6.84
CA ARG A 329 12.18 8.68 -5.96
C ARG A 329 11.07 8.96 -4.96
N ILE A 330 11.43 9.59 -3.84
CA ILE A 330 10.54 10.22 -2.88
C ILE A 330 10.64 11.73 -3.07
N ALA A 331 9.52 12.43 -3.18
CA ALA A 331 9.51 13.90 -3.23
C ALA A 331 9.68 14.48 -1.82
N VAL A 332 10.47 15.56 -1.71
CA VAL A 332 10.69 16.30 -0.48
C VAL A 332 10.13 17.72 -0.67
N VAL A 333 9.00 18.00 -0.06
CA VAL A 333 8.27 19.26 -0.20
C VAL A 333 8.11 19.98 1.14
N PRO A 334 7.86 21.30 1.18
CA PRO A 334 7.61 22.02 2.44
C PRO A 334 6.40 21.43 3.17
N ALA A 335 6.49 21.28 4.49
CA ALA A 335 5.33 21.15 5.36
C ALA A 335 4.82 22.57 5.66
N ARG A 336 3.59 22.89 5.24
CA ARG A 336 2.97 24.19 5.53
C ARG A 336 2.22 24.15 6.86
#